data_520ab86e959efe5c08a09006dd224d71
#
_entry.id   520ab86e959efe5c08a09006dd224d71
#
_cell.length_a   1.000
_cell.length_b   1.000
_cell.length_c   1.000
_cell.angle_alpha   90.00
_cell.angle_beta   90.00
_cell.angle_gamma   90.00
#
_symmetry.space_group_name_H-M   'P 1'
#
loop_
_entity.id
_entity.type
_entity.pdbx_description
1 polymer ?
#
loop_
_entity_poly.entity_id
_entity_poly.type
_entity_poly.pdbx_seq_one_letter_code
_entity_poly.pdbx_strand_id
1 'polypeptide(L)'
;MVDLDAAALVGGHTAPITGAEEVKQVLTDYRDAVQYIHDKTVEGINKGLTPGELVEYVQLPKHLAEKDYLQPFYGHADWGVRTTFNQYLGWFDGNASNLFPLPPKAEAERVIRLAGGKGKMLAAAKDALAEDDNQWAAQLADHLLAINKDDSDAKKIKAAALTKLAQDMVNATARNYYLTAARELREETQPK
;
A
#
# COMPACT_ATOMS: atom_id res chain seq x y z
N MET A 1 2.18 -28.82 1.04
CA MET A 1 3.03 -28.87 -0.18
C MET A 1 4.47 -29.22 0.16
N VAL A 2 5.02 -28.73 1.27
CA VAL A 2 6.41 -29.05 1.69
C VAL A 2 6.67 -30.56 1.78
N ASP A 3 5.67 -31.35 2.20
CA ASP A 3 5.78 -32.80 2.44
C ASP A 3 5.55 -33.65 1.17
N LEU A 4 5.44 -33.04 -0.01
CA LEU A 4 5.17 -33.76 -1.26
C LEU A 4 6.43 -34.30 -1.94
N ASP A 5 7.61 -33.96 -1.45
CA ASP A 5 8.92 -34.29 -2.07
C ASP A 5 8.95 -34.04 -3.59
N ALA A 6 8.35 -32.91 -4.00
CA ALA A 6 8.19 -32.59 -5.41
C ALA A 6 9.55 -32.29 -6.06
N ALA A 7 9.82 -32.92 -7.19
CA ALA A 7 11.06 -32.72 -7.96
C ALA A 7 11.07 -31.40 -8.74
N ALA A 8 9.90 -30.80 -8.96
CA ALA A 8 9.77 -29.52 -9.66
C ALA A 8 8.59 -28.71 -9.11
N LEU A 9 8.75 -27.38 -9.06
CA LEU A 9 7.71 -26.39 -8.74
C LEU A 9 7.55 -25.46 -9.93
N VAL A 10 6.34 -25.39 -10.48
CA VAL A 10 6.01 -24.49 -11.59
C VAL A 10 5.07 -23.43 -11.06
N GLY A 11 5.59 -22.19 -10.96
CA GLY A 11 4.81 -21.03 -10.58
C GLY A 11 4.09 -20.39 -11.77
N GLY A 12 3.03 -19.63 -11.49
CA GLY A 12 2.27 -18.94 -12.55
C GLY A 12 3.03 -17.79 -13.23
N HIS A 13 4.05 -17.23 -12.55
CA HIS A 13 4.75 -16.02 -13.01
C HIS A 13 6.28 -16.09 -12.81
N THR A 14 6.81 -17.26 -12.49
CA THR A 14 8.26 -17.48 -12.28
C THR A 14 8.77 -18.60 -13.16
N ALA A 15 10.08 -18.63 -13.39
CA ALA A 15 10.72 -19.79 -13.98
C ALA A 15 10.47 -21.04 -13.12
N PRO A 16 10.36 -22.24 -13.72
CA PRO A 16 10.28 -23.48 -12.96
C PRO A 16 11.50 -23.65 -12.05
N ILE A 17 11.26 -24.11 -10.82
CA ILE A 17 12.29 -24.49 -9.86
C ILE A 17 12.40 -26.01 -9.92
N THR A 18 13.60 -26.53 -10.07
CA THR A 18 13.87 -27.98 -10.20
C THR A 18 14.85 -28.43 -9.14
N GLY A 19 14.67 -29.67 -8.67
CA GLY A 19 15.44 -30.24 -7.58
C GLY A 19 14.64 -30.31 -6.28
N ALA A 20 14.47 -31.53 -5.72
CA ALA A 20 13.60 -31.72 -4.56
C ALA A 20 14.00 -30.88 -3.34
N GLU A 21 15.29 -30.75 -3.07
CA GLU A 21 15.81 -29.96 -1.95
C GLU A 21 15.54 -28.45 -2.16
N GLU A 22 15.74 -27.93 -3.39
CA GLU A 22 15.51 -26.53 -3.70
C GLU A 22 14.00 -26.19 -3.63
N VAL A 23 13.17 -27.05 -4.20
CA VAL A 23 11.71 -26.92 -4.10
C VAL A 23 11.25 -26.91 -2.65
N LYS A 24 11.77 -27.83 -1.84
CA LYS A 24 11.46 -27.92 -0.41
C LYS A 24 11.89 -26.66 0.35
N GLN A 25 13.09 -26.15 0.06
CA GLN A 25 13.60 -24.92 0.68
C GLN A 25 12.70 -23.73 0.34
N VAL A 26 12.38 -23.51 -0.94
CA VAL A 26 11.53 -22.42 -1.37
C VAL A 26 10.14 -22.48 -0.73
N LEU A 27 9.51 -23.65 -0.74
CA LEU A 27 8.19 -23.85 -0.11
C LEU A 27 8.23 -23.63 1.40
N THR A 28 9.34 -24.04 2.06
CA THR A 28 9.55 -23.80 3.49
C THR A 28 9.67 -22.32 3.80
N ASP A 29 10.51 -21.59 3.06
CA ASP A 29 10.68 -20.15 3.25
C ASP A 29 9.38 -19.37 3.00
N TYR A 30 8.59 -19.75 1.99
CA TYR A 30 7.25 -19.18 1.78
C TYR A 30 6.31 -19.43 2.95
N ARG A 31 6.25 -20.66 3.43
CA ARG A 31 5.46 -21.01 4.62
C ARG A 31 5.88 -20.16 5.81
N ASP A 32 7.17 -20.12 6.08
CA ASP A 32 7.73 -19.45 7.26
C ASP A 32 7.52 -17.93 7.18
N ALA A 33 7.62 -17.32 5.99
CA ALA A 33 7.32 -15.89 5.80
C ALA A 33 5.84 -15.58 6.05
N VAL A 34 4.92 -16.37 5.50
CA VAL A 34 3.48 -16.18 5.70
C VAL A 34 3.11 -16.41 7.18
N GLN A 35 3.62 -17.46 7.78
CA GLN A 35 3.40 -17.77 9.19
C GLN A 35 3.96 -16.68 10.09
N TYR A 36 5.15 -16.18 9.81
CA TYR A 36 5.76 -15.08 10.58
C TYR A 36 4.89 -13.82 10.55
N ILE A 37 4.44 -13.40 9.36
CA ILE A 37 3.55 -12.24 9.22
C ILE A 37 2.29 -12.44 10.04
N HIS A 38 1.65 -13.60 9.91
CA HIS A 38 0.43 -13.93 10.66
C HIS A 38 0.68 -13.88 12.18
N ASP A 39 1.66 -14.67 12.68
CA ASP A 39 1.88 -14.86 14.11
C ASP A 39 2.34 -13.56 14.78
N LYS A 40 3.20 -12.78 14.11
CA LYS A 40 3.64 -11.47 14.59
C LYS A 40 2.51 -10.45 14.59
N THR A 41 1.60 -10.52 13.62
CA THR A 41 0.41 -9.66 13.62
C THR A 41 -0.49 -10.01 14.81
N VAL A 42 -0.76 -11.30 15.06
CA VAL A 42 -1.56 -11.75 16.21
C VAL A 42 -0.89 -11.36 17.53
N GLU A 43 0.44 -11.50 17.63
CA GLU A 43 1.19 -11.03 18.79
C GLU A 43 1.00 -9.52 19.04
N GLY A 44 1.10 -8.71 17.98
CA GLY A 44 0.89 -7.26 18.08
C GLY A 44 -0.57 -6.89 18.41
N ILE A 45 -1.54 -7.60 17.85
CA ILE A 45 -2.96 -7.45 18.21
C ILE A 45 -3.15 -7.67 19.72
N ASN A 46 -2.56 -8.71 20.29
CA ASN A 46 -2.64 -8.99 21.71
C ASN A 46 -1.92 -7.95 22.59
N LYS A 47 -1.02 -7.15 22.01
CA LYS A 47 -0.41 -5.98 22.66
C LYS A 47 -1.26 -4.70 22.52
N GLY A 48 -2.37 -4.76 21.80
CA GLY A 48 -3.25 -3.60 21.55
C GLY A 48 -2.76 -2.65 20.45
N LEU A 49 -1.89 -3.12 19.56
CA LEU A 49 -1.40 -2.29 18.46
C LEU A 49 -2.49 -2.06 17.39
N THR A 50 -2.56 -0.84 16.90
CA THR A 50 -3.43 -0.45 15.78
C THR A 50 -2.92 -1.01 14.44
N PRO A 51 -3.74 -1.08 13.37
CA PRO A 51 -3.29 -1.54 12.06
C PRO A 51 -2.09 -0.78 11.48
N GLY A 52 -1.95 0.51 11.82
CA GLY A 52 -0.79 1.31 11.41
C GLY A 52 0.48 0.90 12.13
N GLU A 53 0.41 0.81 13.46
CA GLU A 53 1.53 0.37 14.30
C GLU A 53 1.94 -1.09 14.02
N LEU A 54 1.00 -1.94 13.67
CA LEU A 54 1.26 -3.33 13.28
C LEU A 54 2.12 -3.43 12.01
N VAL A 55 1.91 -2.57 11.02
CA VAL A 55 2.72 -2.53 9.79
C VAL A 55 4.18 -2.19 10.11
N GLU A 56 4.41 -1.28 11.05
CA GLU A 56 5.78 -0.94 11.51
C GLU A 56 6.39 -2.05 12.38
N TYR A 57 5.56 -2.71 13.20
CA TYR A 57 5.97 -3.76 14.13
C TYR A 57 6.34 -5.07 13.41
N VAL A 58 5.62 -5.44 12.35
CA VAL A 58 5.78 -6.70 11.65
C VAL A 58 6.76 -6.55 10.48
N GLN A 59 8.03 -6.72 10.75
CA GLN A 59 9.08 -6.70 9.74
C GLN A 59 9.62 -8.12 9.51
N LEU A 60 9.66 -8.57 8.27
CA LEU A 60 10.23 -9.90 7.95
C LEU A 60 11.68 -10.00 8.42
N PRO A 61 12.08 -11.14 9.03
CA PRO A 61 13.47 -11.39 9.36
C PRO A 61 14.35 -11.32 8.11
N LYS A 62 15.57 -10.80 8.26
CA LYS A 62 16.51 -10.56 7.16
C LYS A 62 16.72 -11.78 6.25
N HIS A 63 16.84 -12.97 6.83
CA HIS A 63 17.04 -14.22 6.09
C HIS A 63 15.87 -14.60 5.17
N LEU A 64 14.64 -14.09 5.42
CA LEU A 64 13.48 -14.22 4.55
C LEU A 64 13.34 -13.01 3.62
N ALA A 65 13.52 -11.80 4.15
CA ALA A 65 13.35 -10.56 3.41
C ALA A 65 14.33 -10.41 2.22
N GLU A 66 15.52 -11.04 2.31
CA GLU A 66 16.56 -11.00 1.27
C GLU A 66 16.43 -12.10 0.21
N LYS A 67 15.44 -12.98 0.31
CA LYS A 67 15.22 -14.03 -0.69
C LYS A 67 14.60 -13.44 -1.96
N ASP A 68 15.22 -13.69 -3.10
CA ASP A 68 14.75 -13.18 -4.40
C ASP A 68 13.30 -13.59 -4.70
N TYR A 69 12.92 -14.83 -4.36
CA TYR A 69 11.58 -15.36 -4.59
C TYR A 69 10.53 -14.90 -3.57
N LEU A 70 10.93 -14.23 -2.47
CA LEU A 70 10.03 -13.63 -1.48
C LEU A 70 9.86 -12.13 -1.66
N GLN A 71 10.45 -11.55 -2.72
CA GLN A 71 10.24 -10.13 -3.00
C GLN A 71 8.77 -9.82 -3.27
N PRO A 72 8.28 -8.63 -2.93
CA PRO A 72 6.85 -8.29 -2.96
C PRO A 72 6.35 -8.02 -4.39
N PHE A 73 6.52 -8.95 -5.32
CA PHE A 73 6.14 -8.78 -6.73
C PHE A 73 4.64 -8.57 -6.95
N TYR A 74 3.78 -9.21 -6.16
CA TYR A 74 2.32 -9.15 -6.25
C TYR A 74 1.63 -8.87 -4.94
N GLY A 75 2.02 -9.56 -3.85
CA GLY A 75 1.59 -9.30 -2.49
C GLY A 75 2.57 -8.37 -1.77
N HIS A 76 2.19 -7.88 -0.59
CA HIS A 76 3.07 -7.10 0.29
C HIS A 76 2.82 -7.51 1.75
N ALA A 77 3.88 -7.51 2.57
CA ALA A 77 3.76 -7.86 3.98
C ALA A 77 2.74 -6.95 4.70
N ASP A 78 2.78 -5.64 4.46
CA ASP A 78 1.86 -4.66 5.05
C ASP A 78 0.38 -4.98 4.74
N TRP A 79 0.10 -5.46 3.53
CA TRP A 79 -1.26 -5.86 3.17
C TRP A 79 -1.67 -7.15 3.89
N GLY A 80 -0.73 -8.07 4.06
CA GLY A 80 -0.91 -9.29 4.86
C GLY A 80 -1.24 -8.96 6.32
N VAL A 81 -0.49 -8.04 6.93
CA VAL A 81 -0.72 -7.52 8.29
C VAL A 81 -2.13 -6.94 8.43
N ARG A 82 -2.52 -6.01 7.54
CA ARG A 82 -3.85 -5.38 7.57
C ARG A 82 -4.98 -6.38 7.35
N THR A 83 -4.75 -7.35 6.45
CA THR A 83 -5.72 -8.42 6.19
C THR A 83 -5.88 -9.32 7.40
N THR A 84 -4.79 -9.72 8.05
CA THR A 84 -4.81 -10.54 9.26
C THR A 84 -5.55 -9.81 10.40
N PHE A 85 -5.24 -8.53 10.62
CA PHE A 85 -5.97 -7.71 11.60
C PHE A 85 -7.47 -7.72 11.32
N ASN A 86 -7.86 -7.47 10.06
CA ASN A 86 -9.26 -7.43 9.64
C ASN A 86 -9.99 -8.77 9.83
N GLN A 87 -9.30 -9.89 9.64
CA GLN A 87 -9.87 -11.22 9.86
C GLN A 87 -10.19 -11.49 11.32
N TYR A 88 -9.36 -11.01 12.25
CA TYR A 88 -9.53 -11.24 13.68
C TYR A 88 -10.44 -10.20 14.35
N LEU A 89 -10.29 -8.92 14.02
CA LEU A 89 -10.94 -7.81 14.73
C LEU A 89 -11.91 -7.01 13.87
N GLY A 90 -11.98 -7.27 12.57
CA GLY A 90 -12.82 -6.50 11.65
C GLY A 90 -12.22 -5.14 11.29
N TRP A 91 -13.06 -4.24 10.83
CA TRP A 91 -12.67 -2.95 10.27
C TRP A 91 -12.24 -1.90 11.32
N PHE A 92 -12.65 -2.08 12.57
CA PHE A 92 -12.43 -1.08 13.61
C PHE A 92 -11.01 -1.11 14.12
N ASP A 93 -10.33 0.02 14.02
CA ASP A 93 -8.91 0.18 14.34
C ASP A 93 -8.61 0.43 15.84
N GLY A 94 -9.65 0.41 16.71
CA GLY A 94 -9.52 0.70 18.14
C GLY A 94 -9.62 2.19 18.50
N ASN A 95 -9.60 3.11 17.56
CA ASN A 95 -9.76 4.54 17.83
C ASN A 95 -11.25 4.93 17.83
N ALA A 96 -11.78 5.28 19.00
CA ALA A 96 -13.20 5.62 19.14
C ALA A 96 -13.66 6.77 18.21
N SER A 97 -12.79 7.69 17.82
CA SER A 97 -13.11 8.75 16.87
C SER A 97 -13.43 8.23 15.47
N ASN A 98 -12.97 7.02 15.12
CA ASN A 98 -13.19 6.37 13.83
C ASN A 98 -14.46 5.51 13.79
N LEU A 99 -15.23 5.41 14.89
CA LEU A 99 -16.52 4.70 14.87
C LEU A 99 -17.53 5.36 13.93
N PHE A 100 -17.57 6.69 13.91
CA PHE A 100 -18.43 7.50 13.04
C PHE A 100 -17.62 8.66 12.44
N PRO A 101 -16.69 8.37 11.50
CA PRO A 101 -15.82 9.39 10.93
C PRO A 101 -16.65 10.42 10.13
N LEU A 102 -16.10 11.62 10.00
CA LEU A 102 -16.68 12.62 9.11
C LEU A 102 -16.72 12.09 7.67
N PRO A 103 -17.79 12.41 6.90
CA PRO A 103 -17.75 12.14 5.46
C PRO A 103 -16.55 12.82 4.80
N PRO A 104 -15.91 12.19 3.77
CA PRO A 104 -14.67 12.68 3.19
C PRO A 104 -14.69 14.15 2.78
N LYS A 105 -15.79 14.64 2.20
CA LYS A 105 -15.94 16.06 1.85
C LYS A 105 -15.93 16.96 3.09
N ALA A 106 -16.64 16.58 4.14
CA ALA A 106 -16.72 17.39 5.36
C ALA A 106 -15.39 17.41 6.15
N GLU A 107 -14.61 16.33 6.08
CA GLU A 107 -13.24 16.28 6.58
C GLU A 107 -12.33 17.19 5.77
N ALA A 108 -12.33 17.03 4.44
CA ALA A 108 -11.50 17.82 3.54
C ALA A 108 -11.73 19.33 3.68
N GLU A 109 -12.99 19.78 3.83
CA GLU A 109 -13.33 21.18 4.10
C GLU A 109 -12.64 21.73 5.35
N ARG A 110 -12.55 20.92 6.41
CA ARG A 110 -11.88 21.32 7.67
C ARG A 110 -10.38 21.33 7.54
N VAL A 111 -9.81 20.29 6.92
CA VAL A 111 -8.36 20.18 6.69
C VAL A 111 -7.86 21.33 5.82
N ILE A 112 -8.56 21.64 4.71
CA ILE A 112 -8.22 22.76 3.83
C ILE A 112 -8.32 24.10 4.57
N ARG A 113 -9.32 24.28 5.42
CA ARG A 113 -9.43 25.50 6.24
C ARG A 113 -8.27 25.63 7.23
N LEU A 114 -7.86 24.52 7.88
CA LEU A 114 -6.71 24.50 8.79
C LEU A 114 -5.40 24.81 8.05
N ALA A 115 -5.25 24.36 6.81
CA ALA A 115 -4.11 24.68 5.95
C ALA A 115 -4.09 26.14 5.47
N GLY A 116 -5.11 26.92 5.79
CA GLY A 116 -5.24 28.32 5.38
C GLY A 116 -5.91 28.54 4.02
N GLY A 117 -6.68 27.55 3.58
CA GLY A 117 -7.51 27.60 2.38
C GLY A 117 -6.97 26.82 1.18
N LYS A 118 -7.81 26.69 0.16
CA LYS A 118 -7.55 25.87 -1.04
C LYS A 118 -6.24 26.25 -1.75
N GLY A 119 -5.94 27.55 -1.88
CA GLY A 119 -4.72 28.00 -2.55
C GLY A 119 -3.45 27.55 -1.84
N LYS A 120 -3.43 27.60 -0.51
CA LYS A 120 -2.28 27.14 0.30
C LYS A 120 -2.16 25.61 0.26
N MET A 121 -3.26 24.89 0.31
CA MET A 121 -3.26 23.43 0.15
C MET A 121 -2.70 23.00 -1.21
N LEU A 122 -3.10 23.70 -2.28
CA LEU A 122 -2.59 23.44 -3.64
C LEU A 122 -1.09 23.75 -3.75
N ALA A 123 -0.63 24.84 -3.13
CA ALA A 123 0.78 25.17 -3.07
C ALA A 123 1.57 24.08 -2.33
N ALA A 124 1.10 23.69 -1.14
CA ALA A 124 1.75 22.61 -0.38
C ALA A 124 1.82 21.28 -1.15
N ALA A 125 0.77 20.94 -1.93
CA ALA A 125 0.79 19.75 -2.77
C ALA A 125 1.83 19.86 -3.91
N LYS A 126 2.04 21.05 -4.47
CA LYS A 126 3.08 21.30 -5.48
C LYS A 126 4.47 21.23 -4.88
N ASP A 127 4.66 21.80 -3.68
CA ASP A 127 5.93 21.79 -2.97
C ASP A 127 6.32 20.35 -2.60
N ALA A 128 5.39 19.56 -2.03
CA ALA A 128 5.61 18.15 -1.75
C ALA A 128 6.01 17.35 -2.99
N LEU A 129 5.36 17.60 -4.14
CA LEU A 129 5.71 16.96 -5.41
C LEU A 129 7.11 17.37 -5.91
N ALA A 130 7.52 18.59 -5.67
CA ALA A 130 8.85 19.10 -6.04
C ALA A 130 9.96 18.55 -5.14
N GLU A 131 9.63 18.23 -3.89
CA GLU A 131 10.52 17.63 -2.88
C GLU A 131 10.52 16.07 -2.95
N ASP A 132 9.87 15.48 -3.95
CA ASP A 132 9.70 14.05 -4.12
C ASP A 132 8.91 13.35 -2.98
N ASP A 133 8.22 14.10 -2.12
CA ASP A 133 7.22 13.56 -1.18
C ASP A 133 5.91 13.25 -1.92
N ASN A 134 6.00 12.28 -2.81
CA ASN A 134 4.94 11.95 -3.76
C ASN A 134 3.69 11.39 -3.08
N GLN A 135 3.86 10.64 -1.97
CA GLN A 135 2.72 10.12 -1.21
C GLN A 135 1.93 11.26 -0.58
N TRP A 136 2.61 12.22 0.04
CA TRP A 136 1.97 13.39 0.64
C TRP A 136 1.33 14.28 -0.40
N ALA A 137 2.00 14.53 -1.54
CA ALA A 137 1.44 15.28 -2.66
C ALA A 137 0.11 14.68 -3.15
N ALA A 138 0.04 13.35 -3.29
CA ALA A 138 -1.17 12.64 -3.68
C ALA A 138 -2.29 12.80 -2.63
N GLN A 139 -1.98 12.67 -1.34
CA GLN A 139 -2.95 12.81 -0.24
C GLN A 139 -3.49 14.24 -0.12
N LEU A 140 -2.65 15.25 -0.28
CA LEU A 140 -3.09 16.65 -0.33
C LEU A 140 -4.03 16.92 -1.52
N ALA A 141 -3.72 16.35 -2.67
CA ALA A 141 -4.59 16.42 -3.84
C ALA A 141 -5.93 15.71 -3.61
N ASP A 142 -5.97 14.62 -2.84
CA ASP A 142 -7.21 13.92 -2.48
C ASP A 142 -8.17 14.82 -1.69
N HIS A 143 -7.68 15.61 -0.75
CA HIS A 143 -8.51 16.59 -0.04
C HIS A 143 -9.10 17.65 -0.99
N LEU A 144 -8.34 18.12 -1.96
CA LEU A 144 -8.84 19.07 -2.95
C LEU A 144 -9.91 18.45 -3.85
N LEU A 145 -9.68 17.21 -4.29
CA LEU A 145 -10.62 16.46 -5.14
C LEU A 145 -11.88 16.04 -4.38
N ALA A 146 -11.81 15.79 -3.09
CA ALA A 146 -12.98 15.51 -2.26
C ALA A 146 -13.97 16.69 -2.20
N ILE A 147 -13.48 17.92 -2.35
CA ILE A 147 -14.33 19.13 -2.45
C ILE A 147 -14.79 19.38 -3.88
N ASN A 148 -13.87 19.28 -4.82
CA ASN A 148 -14.14 19.52 -6.26
C ASN A 148 -13.46 18.44 -7.09
N LYS A 149 -14.22 17.42 -7.47
CA LYS A 149 -13.73 16.30 -8.29
C LYS A 149 -13.19 16.74 -9.66
N ASP A 150 -13.59 17.92 -10.15
CA ASP A 150 -13.20 18.47 -11.46
C ASP A 150 -12.04 19.48 -11.36
N ASP A 151 -11.36 19.55 -10.20
CA ASP A 151 -10.17 20.39 -10.02
C ASP A 151 -9.00 19.91 -10.88
N SER A 152 -8.78 20.56 -12.00
CA SER A 152 -7.74 20.19 -12.97
C SER A 152 -6.32 20.24 -12.40
N ASP A 153 -6.01 21.21 -11.52
CA ASP A 153 -4.69 21.34 -10.93
C ASP A 153 -4.43 20.21 -9.93
N ALA A 154 -5.41 19.88 -9.08
CA ALA A 154 -5.33 18.77 -8.16
C ALA A 154 -5.19 17.42 -8.89
N LYS A 155 -5.95 17.20 -9.98
CA LYS A 155 -5.81 16.01 -10.83
C LYS A 155 -4.41 15.89 -11.42
N LYS A 156 -3.83 16.97 -11.95
CA LYS A 156 -2.47 16.97 -12.52
C LYS A 156 -1.41 16.62 -11.47
N ILE A 157 -1.50 17.22 -10.28
CA ILE A 157 -0.57 16.92 -9.18
C ILE A 157 -0.68 15.45 -8.78
N LYS A 158 -1.90 14.97 -8.53
CA LYS A 158 -2.13 13.57 -8.16
C LYS A 158 -1.62 12.61 -9.23
N ALA A 159 -1.90 12.86 -10.50
CA ALA A 159 -1.42 12.05 -11.61
C ALA A 159 0.12 12.02 -11.70
N ALA A 160 0.78 13.14 -11.46
CA ALA A 160 2.24 13.22 -11.43
C ALA A 160 2.82 12.44 -10.23
N ALA A 161 2.26 12.65 -9.04
CA ALA A 161 2.67 11.96 -7.82
C ALA A 161 2.51 10.43 -7.94
N LEU A 162 1.36 9.94 -8.40
CA LEU A 162 1.12 8.51 -8.62
C LEU A 162 2.05 7.91 -9.66
N THR A 163 2.41 8.68 -10.69
CA THR A 163 3.39 8.22 -11.70
C THR A 163 4.78 8.05 -11.09
N LYS A 164 5.21 8.99 -10.25
CA LYS A 164 6.49 8.89 -9.54
C LYS A 164 6.48 7.73 -8.55
N LEU A 165 5.42 7.54 -7.77
CA LEU A 165 5.26 6.38 -6.87
C LEU A 165 5.34 5.04 -7.60
N ALA A 166 4.92 4.99 -8.86
CA ALA A 166 4.98 3.77 -9.67
C ALA A 166 6.38 3.45 -10.22
N GLN A 167 7.27 4.46 -10.36
CA GLN A 167 8.55 4.28 -11.07
C GLN A 167 9.46 3.25 -10.40
N ASP A 168 9.58 3.32 -9.07
CA ASP A 168 10.46 2.44 -8.31
C ASP A 168 9.71 1.27 -7.65
N MET A 169 8.42 1.11 -7.99
CA MET A 169 7.56 0.10 -7.38
C MET A 169 7.83 -1.29 -7.98
N VAL A 170 8.44 -2.17 -7.20
CA VAL A 170 8.63 -3.59 -7.55
C VAL A 170 7.28 -4.32 -7.61
N ASN A 171 6.35 -3.97 -6.73
CA ASN A 171 5.03 -4.58 -6.68
C ASN A 171 4.20 -4.24 -7.92
N ALA A 172 3.96 -5.24 -8.76
CA ALA A 172 3.23 -5.07 -10.02
C ALA A 172 1.78 -4.61 -9.80
N THR A 173 1.13 -5.09 -8.74
CA THR A 173 -0.24 -4.71 -8.41
C THR A 173 -0.32 -3.23 -8.03
N ALA A 174 0.51 -2.78 -7.09
CA ALA A 174 0.57 -1.37 -6.68
C ALA A 174 0.93 -0.46 -7.86
N ARG A 175 1.98 -0.83 -8.62
CA ARG A 175 2.42 -0.08 -9.80
C ARG A 175 1.30 0.10 -10.82
N ASN A 176 0.55 -0.96 -11.11
CA ASN A 176 -0.54 -0.89 -12.08
C ASN A 176 -1.70 -0.05 -11.58
N TYR A 177 -2.05 -0.09 -10.29
CA TYR A 177 -3.04 0.81 -9.70
C TYR A 177 -2.62 2.27 -9.82
N TYR A 178 -1.38 2.60 -9.46
CA TYR A 178 -0.87 3.96 -9.58
C TYR A 178 -0.91 4.47 -11.03
N LEU A 179 -0.40 3.67 -11.98
CA LEU A 179 -0.36 4.08 -13.39
C LEU A 179 -1.75 4.19 -14.01
N THR A 180 -2.67 3.29 -13.68
CA THR A 180 -4.06 3.34 -14.17
C THR A 180 -4.77 4.59 -13.65
N ALA A 181 -4.71 4.83 -12.33
CA ALA A 181 -5.31 6.04 -11.76
C ALA A 181 -4.68 7.33 -12.30
N ALA A 182 -3.35 7.35 -12.49
CA ALA A 182 -2.67 8.50 -13.08
C ALA A 182 -3.10 8.76 -14.53
N ARG A 183 -3.32 7.70 -15.32
CA ARG A 183 -3.82 7.81 -16.69
C ARG A 183 -5.23 8.38 -16.72
N GLU A 184 -6.15 7.82 -15.93
CA GLU A 184 -7.54 8.26 -15.85
C GLU A 184 -7.63 9.75 -15.49
N LEU A 185 -6.87 10.19 -14.47
CA LEU A 185 -6.81 11.60 -14.08
C LEU A 185 -6.31 12.52 -15.19
N ARG A 186 -5.36 12.07 -16.03
CA ARG A 186 -4.85 12.85 -17.17
C ARG A 186 -5.89 12.94 -18.29
N GLU A 187 -6.56 11.84 -18.60
CA GLU A 187 -7.62 11.79 -19.62
C GLU A 187 -8.75 12.76 -19.27
N GLU A 188 -9.14 12.82 -17.99
CA GLU A 188 -10.15 13.75 -17.50
C GLU A 188 -9.74 15.24 -17.53
N THR A 189 -8.45 15.54 -17.67
CA THR A 189 -7.94 16.92 -17.75
C THR A 189 -7.67 17.39 -19.18
N GLN A 190 -7.80 16.52 -20.17
CA GLN A 190 -7.65 16.89 -21.58
C GLN A 190 -8.92 17.60 -22.08
N PRO A 191 -8.79 18.65 -22.90
CA PRO A 191 -9.94 19.25 -23.56
C PRO A 191 -10.60 18.20 -24.48
N LYS A 192 -11.92 18.08 -24.35
CA LYS A 192 -12.75 17.25 -25.24
C LYS A 192 -12.87 17.90 -26.58
#